data_6e87fbd2b57c6613e19f8eccc0c27e9f
#
_entry.id   6e87fbd2b57c6613e19f8eccc0c27e9f
#
_cell.length_a   1.000
_cell.length_b   1.000
_cell.length_c   1.000
_cell.angle_alpha   90.00
_cell.angle_beta   90.00
_cell.angle_gamma   90.00
#
_symmetry.space_group_name_H-M   'P 1'
#
loop_
_entity.id
_entity.type
_entity.pdbx_description
1 polymer ?
#
loop_
_entity_poly.entity_id
_entity_poly.type
_entity_poly.pdbx_seq_one_letter_code
_entity_poly.pdbx_strand_id
1 'polypeptide(L)'
;MTTFKTLSKATLALGFALLAATVAYTEGTTMGTASTDIWTTDFQKAFMTEKMMHMMDMSGKGMVTREDYDKYMGKMFDMMDKKHKGTLDKKAFLDADMGAGSNSIWTTDFKKTFRTEAMMHMMDKSGKGTVTKADFMAHMGKIFDMLDKDHNGMLEKDEFMYDKVFGVK
;
A
#
# COMPACT_ATOMS: atom_id res chain seq x y z
N MET A 1 -57.94 1.55 55.33
CA MET A 1 -57.00 0.41 55.16
C MET A 1 -56.67 0.29 53.73
N THR A 2 -55.55 0.86 53.30
CA THR A 2 -55.17 0.90 51.90
C THR A 2 -53.75 0.37 51.82
N THR A 3 -53.61 -0.81 51.25
CA THR A 3 -52.33 -1.53 51.06
C THR A 3 -51.59 -1.02 49.81
N PHE A 4 -50.44 -0.44 50.01
CA PHE A 4 -49.51 -0.07 48.92
C PHE A 4 -48.74 -1.28 48.45
N LYS A 5 -48.93 -1.62 47.15
CA LYS A 5 -48.07 -2.59 46.44
C LYS A 5 -46.80 -1.88 45.98
N THR A 6 -45.69 -2.34 46.49
CA THR A 6 -44.33 -1.93 46.03
C THR A 6 -44.02 -2.55 44.68
N LEU A 7 -43.78 -1.70 43.69
CA LEU A 7 -43.22 -2.11 42.38
C LEU A 7 -41.70 -2.27 42.49
N SER A 8 -41.23 -3.47 42.25
CA SER A 8 -39.82 -3.77 42.15
C SER A 8 -39.28 -3.24 40.82
N LYS A 9 -38.26 -2.39 40.87
CA LYS A 9 -37.51 -1.94 39.69
C LYS A 9 -36.49 -3.01 39.30
N ALA A 10 -36.74 -3.71 38.21
CA ALA A 10 -35.73 -4.57 37.57
C ALA A 10 -34.72 -3.68 36.85
N THR A 11 -33.50 -3.64 37.35
CA THR A 11 -32.37 -2.98 36.70
C THR A 11 -31.79 -3.92 35.64
N LEU A 12 -32.02 -3.59 34.39
CA LEU A 12 -31.42 -4.31 33.25
C LEU A 12 -29.97 -3.82 33.09
N ALA A 13 -29.01 -4.59 33.57
CA ALA A 13 -27.60 -4.34 33.32
C ALA A 13 -27.24 -4.85 31.91
N LEU A 14 -27.08 -3.95 30.94
CA LEU A 14 -26.45 -4.26 29.67
C LEU A 14 -24.94 -4.43 29.90
N GLY A 15 -24.50 -5.65 29.96
CA GLY A 15 -23.09 -5.99 29.94
C GLY A 15 -22.51 -5.76 28.54
N PHE A 16 -21.76 -4.69 28.36
CA PHE A 16 -20.87 -4.53 27.22
C PHE A 16 -19.66 -5.45 27.43
N ALA A 17 -19.66 -6.58 26.75
CA ALA A 17 -18.47 -7.41 26.62
C ALA A 17 -17.52 -6.74 25.64
N LEU A 18 -16.52 -6.03 26.18
CA LEU A 18 -15.39 -5.53 25.41
C LEU A 18 -14.53 -6.73 25.03
N LEU A 19 -14.69 -7.26 23.82
CA LEU A 19 -13.75 -8.21 23.26
C LEU A 19 -12.48 -7.41 22.88
N ALA A 20 -11.52 -7.37 23.79
CA ALA A 20 -10.17 -6.95 23.48
C ALA A 20 -9.53 -8.07 22.64
N ALA A 21 -9.52 -7.89 21.32
CA ALA A 21 -8.70 -8.71 20.45
C ALA A 21 -7.23 -8.30 20.69
N THR A 22 -6.57 -9.02 21.57
CA THR A 22 -5.10 -8.98 21.68
C THR A 22 -4.53 -9.61 20.42
N VAL A 23 -4.09 -8.78 19.49
CA VAL A 23 -3.24 -9.24 18.39
C VAL A 23 -1.88 -9.58 19.00
N ALA A 24 -1.64 -10.86 19.26
CA ALA A 24 -0.33 -11.34 19.61
C ALA A 24 0.56 -11.22 18.36
N TYR A 25 1.51 -10.31 18.39
CA TYR A 25 2.63 -10.30 17.46
C TYR A 25 3.50 -11.51 17.77
N THR A 26 3.32 -12.59 17.03
CA THR A 26 4.31 -13.68 17.01
C THR A 26 5.36 -13.32 15.99
N GLU A 27 6.57 -13.05 16.47
CA GLU A 27 7.76 -13.03 15.63
C GLU A 27 7.89 -14.37 14.90
N GLY A 28 8.05 -14.31 13.57
CA GLY A 28 8.40 -15.46 12.76
C GLY A 28 7.22 -16.21 12.14
N THR A 29 6.40 -15.54 11.34
CA THR A 29 5.49 -16.25 10.45
C THR A 29 5.80 -15.89 9.00
N THR A 30 6.37 -16.85 8.29
CA THR A 30 6.30 -16.93 6.83
C THR A 30 4.87 -16.63 6.40
N MET A 31 4.64 -15.49 5.73
CA MET A 31 3.36 -15.16 5.12
C MET A 31 3.11 -16.10 3.95
N GLY A 32 2.60 -17.28 4.27
CA GLY A 32 2.09 -18.26 3.31
C GLY A 32 0.62 -18.47 3.54
N THR A 33 -0.20 -17.58 3.03
CA THR A 33 -1.60 -17.85 2.67
C THR A 33 -1.94 -16.92 1.53
N ALA A 34 -2.73 -17.39 0.57
CA ALA A 34 -3.17 -16.67 -0.61
C ALA A 34 -3.78 -15.30 -0.21
N SER A 35 -2.90 -14.39 0.11
CA SER A 35 -3.20 -13.01 0.43
C SER A 35 -3.44 -12.31 -0.90
N THR A 36 -4.57 -11.66 -1.04
CA THR A 36 -4.82 -10.61 -2.01
C THR A 36 -3.87 -9.41 -1.78
N ASP A 37 -2.73 -9.67 -1.14
CA ASP A 37 -1.77 -8.68 -0.73
C ASP A 37 -0.78 -8.45 -1.86
N ILE A 38 -0.79 -7.23 -2.37
CA ILE A 38 0.17 -6.74 -3.37
C ILE A 38 1.60 -6.71 -2.85
N TRP A 39 1.76 -6.77 -1.53
CA TRP A 39 3.02 -6.64 -0.82
C TRP A 39 3.79 -7.97 -0.81
N THR A 40 3.89 -8.60 -2.00
CA THR A 40 4.66 -9.84 -2.16
C THR A 40 6.15 -9.58 -1.97
N THR A 41 6.88 -10.59 -1.52
CA THR A 41 8.34 -10.50 -1.35
C THR A 41 9.05 -10.07 -2.63
N ASP A 42 8.60 -10.56 -3.79
CA ASP A 42 9.20 -10.20 -5.07
C ASP A 42 8.93 -8.73 -5.42
N PHE A 43 7.73 -8.22 -5.15
CA PHE A 43 7.43 -6.81 -5.33
C PHE A 43 8.26 -5.94 -4.37
N GLN A 44 8.34 -6.32 -3.10
CA GLN A 44 9.15 -5.61 -2.11
C GLN A 44 10.62 -5.50 -2.56
N LYS A 45 11.23 -6.62 -2.96
CA LYS A 45 12.61 -6.64 -3.45
C LYS A 45 12.81 -5.78 -4.70
N ALA A 46 11.82 -5.74 -5.59
CA ALA A 46 11.91 -4.95 -6.81
C ALA A 46 11.64 -3.45 -6.57
N PHE A 47 10.83 -3.11 -5.58
CA PHE A 47 10.44 -1.73 -5.26
C PHE A 47 11.38 -1.08 -4.23
N MET A 48 11.71 -1.78 -3.15
CA MET A 48 12.47 -1.26 -2.01
C MET A 48 13.98 -1.30 -2.26
N THR A 49 14.41 -0.60 -3.29
CA THR A 49 15.81 -0.55 -3.73
C THR A 49 16.39 0.85 -3.55
N GLU A 50 17.71 0.95 -3.37
CA GLU A 50 18.40 2.24 -3.31
C GLU A 50 18.17 3.07 -4.58
N LYS A 51 18.13 2.42 -5.74
CA LYS A 51 17.82 3.08 -7.01
C LYS A 51 16.43 3.71 -6.99
N MET A 52 15.41 2.99 -6.50
CA MET A 52 14.05 3.50 -6.41
C MET A 52 13.95 4.65 -5.43
N MET A 53 14.57 4.51 -4.26
CA MET A 53 14.64 5.57 -3.27
C MET A 53 15.28 6.84 -3.84
N HIS A 54 16.43 6.71 -4.50
CA HIS A 54 17.12 7.84 -5.11
C HIS A 54 16.31 8.53 -6.21
N MET A 55 15.51 7.78 -6.97
CA MET A 55 14.64 8.37 -8.00
C MET A 55 13.44 9.11 -7.44
N MET A 56 12.96 8.72 -6.26
CA MET A 56 11.87 9.40 -5.55
C MET A 56 12.36 10.58 -4.72
N ASP A 57 13.58 10.52 -4.18
CA ASP A 57 14.19 11.61 -3.41
C ASP A 57 14.54 12.81 -4.31
N MET A 58 13.57 13.69 -4.53
CA MET A 58 13.76 14.90 -5.33
C MET A 58 14.57 15.96 -4.60
N SER A 59 14.67 15.84 -3.30
CA SER A 59 15.41 16.78 -2.45
C SER A 59 16.92 16.49 -2.40
N GLY A 60 17.32 15.26 -2.72
CA GLY A 60 18.70 14.76 -2.60
C GLY A 60 19.19 14.62 -1.16
N LYS A 61 18.27 14.55 -0.19
CA LYS A 61 18.60 14.47 1.24
C LYS A 61 18.76 13.04 1.75
N GLY A 62 18.57 12.06 0.91
CA GLY A 62 18.64 10.64 1.27
C GLY A 62 17.37 10.12 1.96
N MET A 63 16.24 10.83 1.79
CA MET A 63 14.93 10.47 2.31
C MET A 63 13.86 10.79 1.27
N VAL A 64 12.71 10.11 1.33
CA VAL A 64 11.58 10.34 0.42
C VAL A 64 10.43 10.94 1.22
N THR A 65 10.10 12.20 0.98
CA THR A 65 8.93 12.82 1.59
C THR A 65 7.63 12.28 0.98
N ARG A 66 6.52 12.38 1.69
CA ARG A 66 5.21 12.01 1.16
C ARG A 66 4.89 12.74 -0.14
N GLU A 67 5.23 14.02 -0.22
CA GLU A 67 5.02 14.83 -1.42
C GLU A 67 5.84 14.31 -2.60
N ASP A 68 7.13 14.01 -2.40
CA ASP A 68 8.01 13.46 -3.44
C ASP A 68 7.52 12.11 -3.92
N TYR A 69 7.10 11.24 -2.99
CA TYR A 69 6.52 9.95 -3.28
C TYR A 69 5.26 10.08 -4.14
N ASP A 70 4.29 10.88 -3.70
CA ASP A 70 3.02 11.08 -4.40
C ASP A 70 3.23 11.67 -5.80
N LYS A 71 4.14 12.64 -5.93
CA LYS A 71 4.52 13.23 -7.22
C LYS A 71 5.14 12.20 -8.17
N TYR A 72 5.99 11.32 -7.60
CA TYR A 72 6.62 10.26 -8.37
C TYR A 72 5.60 9.21 -8.83
N MET A 73 4.71 8.76 -7.94
CA MET A 73 3.64 7.82 -8.27
C MET A 73 2.65 8.41 -9.29
N GLY A 74 2.33 9.69 -9.18
CA GLY A 74 1.54 10.40 -10.18
C GLY A 74 2.16 10.37 -11.57
N LYS A 75 3.47 10.65 -11.68
CA LYS A 75 4.21 10.51 -12.95
C LYS A 75 4.20 9.09 -13.47
N MET A 76 4.31 8.11 -12.58
CA MET A 76 4.26 6.69 -12.94
C MET A 76 2.93 6.30 -13.58
N PHE A 77 1.81 6.78 -13.00
CA PHE A 77 0.50 6.61 -13.59
C PHE A 77 0.41 7.28 -14.98
N ASP A 78 0.83 8.54 -15.10
CA ASP A 78 0.76 9.32 -16.34
C ASP A 78 1.57 8.69 -17.48
N MET A 79 2.69 8.04 -17.14
CA MET A 79 3.48 7.28 -18.12
C MET A 79 2.73 6.05 -18.65
N MET A 80 1.88 5.42 -17.87
CA MET A 80 1.00 4.33 -18.32
C MET A 80 -0.23 4.86 -19.07
N ASP A 81 -0.78 5.99 -18.65
CA ASP A 81 -1.95 6.63 -19.26
C ASP A 81 -1.58 7.49 -20.48
N LYS A 82 -0.99 6.88 -21.49
CA LYS A 82 -0.59 7.58 -22.74
C LYS A 82 -1.73 8.31 -23.44
N LYS A 83 -2.96 7.95 -23.17
CA LYS A 83 -4.17 8.55 -23.78
C LYS A 83 -4.77 9.65 -22.92
N HIS A 84 -4.17 9.94 -21.75
CA HIS A 84 -4.61 10.96 -20.80
C HIS A 84 -6.11 10.86 -20.44
N LYS A 85 -6.59 9.63 -20.26
CA LYS A 85 -7.98 9.34 -19.89
C LYS A 85 -8.25 9.42 -18.39
N GLY A 86 -7.19 9.49 -17.56
CA GLY A 86 -7.29 9.37 -16.11
C GLY A 86 -7.63 7.96 -15.64
N THR A 87 -7.61 6.97 -16.57
CA THR A 87 -7.91 5.56 -16.28
C THR A 87 -7.00 4.65 -17.09
N LEU A 88 -6.59 3.54 -16.48
CA LEU A 88 -5.82 2.48 -17.11
C LEU A 88 -6.73 1.28 -17.33
N ASP A 89 -6.97 0.92 -18.58
CA ASP A 89 -7.55 -0.37 -18.94
C ASP A 89 -6.47 -1.49 -18.81
N LYS A 90 -6.89 -2.75 -18.94
CA LYS A 90 -6.00 -3.90 -18.84
C LYS A 90 -4.76 -3.77 -19.74
N LYS A 91 -4.95 -3.31 -20.97
CA LYS A 91 -3.83 -3.14 -21.91
C LYS A 91 -2.89 -2.01 -21.49
N ALA A 92 -3.43 -0.87 -21.07
CA ALA A 92 -2.61 0.24 -20.58
C ALA A 92 -1.83 -0.14 -19.32
N PHE A 93 -2.45 -0.93 -18.42
CA PHE A 93 -1.78 -1.35 -17.19
C PHE A 93 -0.72 -2.43 -17.43
N LEU A 94 -1.02 -3.47 -18.22
CA LEU A 94 -0.13 -4.62 -18.42
C LEU A 94 0.93 -4.40 -19.51
N ASP A 95 0.57 -3.73 -20.62
CA ASP A 95 1.39 -3.72 -21.85
C ASP A 95 1.93 -2.32 -22.21
N ALA A 96 1.72 -1.29 -21.36
CA ALA A 96 2.25 0.03 -21.68
C ALA A 96 3.76 -0.05 -21.97
N ASP A 97 4.18 0.42 -23.14
CA ASP A 97 5.60 0.59 -23.43
C ASP A 97 6.11 1.81 -22.63
N MET A 98 6.93 1.54 -21.62
CA MET A 98 7.41 2.54 -20.66
C MET A 98 8.81 3.05 -21.02
N GLY A 99 9.31 2.71 -22.20
CA GLY A 99 10.64 3.07 -22.63
C GLY A 99 11.75 2.28 -21.92
N ALA A 100 12.81 1.99 -22.61
CA ALA A 100 14.02 1.38 -22.07
C ALA A 100 15.10 2.46 -21.89
N GLY A 101 15.07 3.16 -20.75
CA GLY A 101 16.15 4.10 -20.38
C GLY A 101 16.92 3.58 -19.18
N SER A 102 18.24 3.77 -19.14
CA SER A 102 19.09 3.39 -18.00
C SER A 102 18.67 4.06 -16.66
N ASN A 103 17.92 5.15 -16.75
CA ASN A 103 17.34 5.86 -15.61
C ASN A 103 15.85 5.57 -15.42
N SER A 104 15.33 4.51 -16.06
CA SER A 104 13.93 4.13 -15.91
C SER A 104 13.74 3.35 -14.61
N ILE A 105 12.70 3.72 -13.85
CA ILE A 105 12.17 2.93 -12.72
C ILE A 105 11.69 1.57 -13.16
N TRP A 106 11.32 1.45 -14.44
CA TRP A 106 10.77 0.27 -15.07
C TRP A 106 11.86 -0.76 -15.34
N THR A 107 12.56 -1.18 -14.28
CA THR A 107 13.44 -2.35 -14.37
C THR A 107 12.62 -3.56 -14.77
N THR A 108 13.26 -4.56 -15.34
CA THR A 108 12.59 -5.82 -15.73
C THR A 108 11.85 -6.44 -14.55
N ASP A 109 12.48 -6.47 -13.38
CA ASP A 109 11.92 -7.07 -12.17
C ASP A 109 10.73 -6.27 -11.65
N PHE A 110 10.82 -4.94 -11.63
CA PHE A 110 9.70 -4.10 -11.21
C PHE A 110 8.52 -4.21 -12.18
N LYS A 111 8.77 -4.22 -13.51
CA LYS A 111 7.69 -4.47 -14.48
C LYS A 111 7.00 -5.80 -14.26
N LYS A 112 7.78 -6.86 -14.03
CA LYS A 112 7.27 -8.22 -13.85
C LYS A 112 6.41 -8.37 -12.59
N THR A 113 6.79 -7.69 -11.51
CA THR A 113 6.10 -7.79 -10.22
C THR A 113 4.95 -6.82 -10.07
N PHE A 114 5.05 -5.62 -10.66
CA PHE A 114 4.04 -4.58 -10.55
C PHE A 114 2.92 -4.73 -11.58
N ARG A 115 3.26 -5.02 -12.85
CA ARG A 115 2.30 -5.06 -13.96
C ARG A 115 1.67 -6.44 -14.11
N THR A 116 0.89 -6.83 -13.12
CA THR A 116 0.18 -8.13 -13.08
C THR A 116 -1.33 -7.91 -13.02
N GLU A 117 -2.09 -8.90 -13.47
CA GLU A 117 -3.57 -8.86 -13.33
C GLU A 117 -3.98 -8.78 -11.86
N ALA A 118 -3.27 -9.47 -10.97
CA ALA A 118 -3.53 -9.42 -9.54
C ALA A 118 -3.38 -8.00 -8.99
N MET A 119 -2.29 -7.30 -9.37
CA MET A 119 -2.06 -5.91 -8.97
C MET A 119 -3.16 -4.99 -9.51
N MET A 120 -3.53 -5.16 -10.79
CA MET A 120 -4.61 -4.40 -11.40
C MET A 120 -5.94 -4.61 -10.67
N HIS A 121 -6.30 -5.86 -10.35
CA HIS A 121 -7.53 -6.18 -9.62
C HIS A 121 -7.58 -5.55 -8.23
N MET A 122 -6.46 -5.51 -7.53
CA MET A 122 -6.40 -4.88 -6.21
C MET A 122 -6.57 -3.36 -6.24
N MET A 123 -6.17 -2.72 -7.32
CA MET A 123 -6.35 -1.28 -7.54
C MET A 123 -7.74 -0.94 -8.11
N ASP A 124 -8.38 -1.87 -8.86
CA ASP A 124 -9.69 -1.65 -9.47
C ASP A 124 -10.82 -1.79 -8.44
N LYS A 125 -11.08 -0.72 -7.69
CA LYS A 125 -12.18 -0.69 -6.72
C LYS A 125 -13.56 -0.77 -7.35
N SER A 126 -13.65 -0.43 -8.63
CA SER A 126 -14.93 -0.41 -9.36
C SER A 126 -15.36 -1.80 -9.85
N GLY A 127 -14.41 -2.76 -9.96
CA GLY A 127 -14.63 -4.06 -10.58
C GLY A 127 -14.92 -4.03 -12.08
N LYS A 128 -14.66 -2.88 -12.73
CA LYS A 128 -14.95 -2.68 -14.18
C LYS A 128 -13.77 -3.02 -15.09
N GLY A 129 -12.70 -3.56 -14.56
CA GLY A 129 -11.48 -3.85 -15.32
C GLY A 129 -10.68 -2.59 -15.67
N THR A 130 -10.81 -1.53 -14.87
CA THR A 130 -10.08 -0.27 -15.06
C THR A 130 -9.59 0.29 -13.73
N VAL A 131 -8.38 0.86 -13.73
CA VAL A 131 -7.79 1.53 -12.57
C VAL A 131 -7.83 3.03 -12.80
N THR A 132 -8.54 3.75 -11.94
CA THR A 132 -8.53 5.22 -11.98
C THR A 132 -7.25 5.77 -11.35
N LYS A 133 -6.85 7.00 -11.72
CA LYS A 133 -5.70 7.66 -11.08
C LYS A 133 -5.89 7.78 -9.57
N ALA A 134 -7.11 8.06 -9.11
CA ALA A 134 -7.43 8.14 -7.69
C ALA A 134 -7.25 6.79 -6.97
N ASP A 135 -7.70 5.69 -7.56
CA ASP A 135 -7.54 4.35 -6.99
C ASP A 135 -6.08 3.92 -6.95
N PHE A 136 -5.34 4.21 -8.04
CA PHE A 136 -3.90 3.99 -8.10
C PHE A 136 -3.17 4.75 -6.98
N MET A 137 -3.40 6.06 -6.87
CA MET A 137 -2.76 6.90 -5.85
C MET A 137 -3.14 6.47 -4.43
N ALA A 138 -4.41 6.14 -4.19
CA ALA A 138 -4.86 5.64 -2.90
C ALA A 138 -4.19 4.31 -2.53
N HIS A 139 -3.92 3.46 -3.52
CA HIS A 139 -3.24 2.20 -3.32
C HIS A 139 -1.75 2.39 -3.02
N MET A 140 -1.05 3.20 -3.82
CA MET A 140 0.35 3.53 -3.58
C MET A 140 0.55 4.29 -2.27
N GLY A 141 -0.40 5.16 -1.89
CA GLY A 141 -0.39 5.85 -0.61
C GLY A 141 -0.42 4.91 0.60
N LYS A 142 -1.16 3.80 0.53
CA LYS A 142 -1.14 2.77 1.58
C LYS A 142 0.22 2.09 1.72
N ILE A 143 0.94 1.93 0.61
CA ILE A 143 2.31 1.38 0.64
C ILE A 143 3.23 2.34 1.40
N PHE A 144 3.13 3.65 1.12
CA PHE A 144 3.86 4.65 1.89
C PHE A 144 3.54 4.56 3.39
N ASP A 145 2.24 4.56 3.74
CA ASP A 145 1.79 4.51 5.14
C ASP A 145 2.25 3.23 5.88
N MET A 146 2.43 2.12 5.17
CA MET A 146 2.98 0.87 5.74
C MET A 146 4.49 0.93 5.96
N LEU A 147 5.21 1.71 5.16
CA LEU A 147 6.65 1.86 5.25
C LEU A 147 7.04 2.92 6.27
N ASP A 148 6.31 4.03 6.33
CA ASP A 148 6.47 5.13 7.30
C ASP A 148 6.03 4.68 8.69
N LYS A 149 6.94 4.00 9.41
CA LYS A 149 6.62 3.32 10.68
C LYS A 149 6.49 4.28 11.84
N ASP A 150 7.24 5.37 11.81
CA ASP A 150 7.20 6.39 12.86
C ASP A 150 6.20 7.52 12.54
N HIS A 151 5.55 7.45 11.36
CA HIS A 151 4.53 8.40 10.89
C HIS A 151 5.02 9.85 10.82
N ASN A 152 6.30 10.03 10.48
CA ASN A 152 6.90 11.36 10.32
C ASN A 152 6.65 11.98 8.93
N GLY A 153 6.03 11.23 8.01
CA GLY A 153 5.72 11.65 6.64
C GLY A 153 6.92 11.59 5.70
N MET A 154 7.95 10.85 6.08
CA MET A 154 9.17 10.62 5.30
C MET A 154 9.54 9.14 5.34
N LEU A 155 10.20 8.65 4.30
CA LEU A 155 10.79 7.31 4.28
C LEU A 155 12.31 7.46 4.30
N GLU A 156 12.92 7.05 5.39
CA GLU A 156 14.35 6.92 5.54
C GLU A 156 14.84 5.58 5.00
N LYS A 157 16.17 5.41 4.95
CA LYS A 157 16.79 4.17 4.43
C LYS A 157 16.37 2.91 5.22
N ASP A 158 16.21 3.02 6.51
CA ASP A 158 15.82 1.92 7.38
C ASP A 158 14.33 1.57 7.30
N GLU A 159 13.51 2.44 6.71
CA GLU A 159 12.11 2.20 6.42
C GLU A 159 11.87 1.76 4.98
N PHE A 160 12.74 2.18 4.06
CA PHE A 160 12.53 1.94 2.63
C PHE A 160 13.41 0.84 2.04
N MET A 161 14.65 0.67 2.50
CA MET A 161 15.55 -0.32 1.91
C MET A 161 15.21 -1.74 2.35
N TYR A 162 15.00 -2.65 1.40
CA TYR A 162 14.58 -4.03 1.70
C TYR A 162 15.49 -4.73 2.71
N ASP A 163 16.80 -4.61 2.54
CA ASP A 163 17.81 -5.20 3.41
C ASP A 163 17.77 -4.62 4.83
N LYS A 164 17.44 -3.34 4.98
CA LYS A 164 17.31 -2.66 6.27
C LYS A 164 16.03 -3.03 6.99
N VAL A 165 14.91 -3.02 6.28
CA VAL A 165 13.59 -3.33 6.83
C VAL A 165 13.51 -4.79 7.31
N PHE A 166 14.10 -5.72 6.56
CA PHE A 166 14.00 -7.16 6.84
C PHE A 166 15.29 -7.80 7.41
N GLY A 167 16.34 -7.01 7.62
CA GLY A 167 17.59 -7.50 8.21
C GLY A 167 18.31 -8.56 7.36
N VAL A 168 18.10 -8.56 6.05
CA VAL A 168 18.70 -9.54 5.12
C VAL A 168 20.07 -9.01 4.71
N LYS A 169 21.12 -9.88 4.88
CA LYS A 169 22.48 -9.57 4.40
C LYS A 169 22.74 -10.20 3.05
#